data_4c40e17504c4cc2f7d6d29ee82a8c03b
#
_entry.id   4c40e17504c4cc2f7d6d29ee82a8c03b
#
_cell.length_a   1.000
_cell.length_b   1.000
_cell.length_c   1.000
_cell.angle_alpha   90.00
_cell.angle_beta   90.00
_cell.angle_gamma   90.00
#
_symmetry.space_group_name_H-M   'P 1'
#
loop_
_entity.id
_entity.type
_entity.pdbx_description
1 polymer ?
#
loop_
_entity_poly.entity_id
_entity_poly.type
_entity_poly.pdbx_seq_one_letter_code
_entity_poly.pdbx_strand_id
1 'polypeptide(L)'
;MVIDVVLILIVSLGAYLGYKKGLISVLVSFVAIIIAIILSLILQNPVANALKNSNIGRNIYDNVYQCINDTVESRKNGTEDNTMYSKIINGIISDEQKEYQANNITMFILRGISFIITFIISFVIIFILKSVLNLVFDLPILKSINKIGGLALGTLKTIVIIYIILAAVALLSELPSSKMQIKNKIEQTNITKRMYNNNVLLKIINRNIKV
;
A
#
# COMPACT_ATOMS: atom_id res chain seq x y z
N MET A 1 -16.80 -10.63 7.44
CA MET A 1 -16.40 -11.81 8.23
C MET A 1 -15.39 -12.71 7.52
N VAL A 2 -15.60 -13.12 6.24
CA VAL A 2 -14.64 -14.01 5.53
C VAL A 2 -13.23 -13.42 5.46
N ILE A 3 -13.09 -12.14 5.14
CA ILE A 3 -11.78 -11.46 5.03
C ILE A 3 -11.05 -11.44 6.37
N ASP A 4 -11.76 -11.19 7.50
CA ASP A 4 -11.12 -11.22 8.82
C ASP A 4 -10.63 -12.63 9.19
N VAL A 5 -11.38 -13.68 8.82
CA VAL A 5 -10.95 -15.07 9.02
C VAL A 5 -9.68 -15.37 8.22
N VAL A 6 -9.65 -14.97 6.94
CA VAL A 6 -8.45 -15.12 6.08
C VAL A 6 -7.27 -14.37 6.68
N LEU A 7 -7.47 -13.14 7.19
CA LEU A 7 -6.43 -12.36 7.84
C LEU A 7 -5.87 -13.09 9.08
N ILE A 8 -6.75 -13.62 9.95
CA ILE A 8 -6.34 -14.37 11.14
C ILE A 8 -5.55 -15.62 10.74
N LEU A 9 -5.98 -16.34 9.69
CA LEU A 9 -5.26 -17.50 9.18
C LEU A 9 -3.86 -17.13 8.67
N ILE A 10 -3.73 -16.03 7.93
CA ILE A 10 -2.44 -15.53 7.43
C ILE A 10 -1.51 -15.17 8.60
N VAL A 11 -2.03 -14.49 9.63
CA VAL A 11 -1.25 -14.14 10.83
C VAL A 11 -0.81 -15.40 11.58
N SER A 12 -1.71 -16.37 11.74
CA SER A 12 -1.40 -17.64 12.41
C SER A 12 -0.34 -18.44 11.64
N LEU A 13 -0.42 -18.49 10.32
CA LEU A 13 0.61 -19.10 9.47
C LEU A 13 1.95 -18.36 9.60
N GLY A 14 1.94 -17.04 9.64
CA GLY A 14 3.15 -16.24 9.84
C GLY A 14 3.81 -16.52 11.20
N ALA A 15 3.02 -16.63 12.26
CA ALA A 15 3.48 -17.02 13.58
C ALA A 15 4.11 -18.43 13.59
N TYR A 16 3.41 -19.40 13.00
CA TYR A 16 3.89 -20.79 12.89
C TYR A 16 5.20 -20.90 12.09
N LEU A 17 5.26 -20.24 10.94
CA LEU A 17 6.48 -20.21 10.11
C LEU A 17 7.63 -19.51 10.83
N GLY A 18 7.33 -18.45 11.60
CA GLY A 18 8.31 -17.78 12.44
C GLY A 18 8.85 -18.69 13.54
N TYR A 19 7.98 -19.43 14.22
CA TYR A 19 8.37 -20.42 15.21
C TYR A 19 9.28 -21.52 14.60
N LYS A 20 8.94 -22.00 13.40
CA LYS A 20 9.72 -23.03 12.70
C LYS A 20 11.10 -22.55 12.25
N LYS A 21 11.18 -21.30 11.72
CA LYS A 21 12.43 -20.71 11.19
C LYS A 21 13.36 -20.20 12.28
N GLY A 22 12.82 -19.83 13.44
CA GLY A 22 13.56 -19.26 14.54
C GLY A 22 13.81 -17.74 14.41
N LEU A 23 14.19 -17.15 15.53
CA LEU A 23 14.32 -15.68 15.73
C LEU A 23 15.27 -15.04 14.72
N ILE A 24 16.47 -15.58 14.54
CA ILE A 24 17.50 -14.94 13.69
C ILE A 24 17.04 -14.90 12.23
N SER A 25 16.56 -16.01 11.71
CA SER A 25 16.12 -16.09 10.30
C SER A 25 14.95 -15.15 10.03
N VAL A 26 14.02 -15.01 11.00
CA VAL A 26 12.89 -14.09 10.90
C VAL A 26 13.34 -12.65 11.05
N LEU A 27 14.27 -12.35 11.98
CA LEU A 27 14.83 -11.02 12.19
C LEU A 27 15.49 -10.48 10.91
N VAL A 28 16.36 -11.27 10.29
CA VAL A 28 17.00 -10.88 9.01
C VAL A 28 15.96 -10.61 7.93
N SER A 29 14.91 -11.44 7.86
CA SER A 29 13.82 -11.23 6.89
C SER A 29 12.97 -10.00 7.23
N PHE A 30 12.81 -9.67 8.49
CA PHE A 30 12.07 -8.49 8.96
C PHE A 30 12.82 -7.19 8.65
N VAL A 31 14.13 -7.18 8.93
CA VAL A 31 15.01 -6.05 8.58
C VAL A 31 15.03 -5.83 7.06
N ALA A 32 15.05 -6.90 6.27
CA ALA A 32 14.96 -6.81 4.82
C ALA A 32 13.69 -6.08 4.34
N ILE A 33 12.53 -6.36 4.97
CA ILE A 33 11.28 -5.66 4.66
C ILE A 33 11.37 -4.18 5.01
N ILE A 34 11.93 -3.85 6.19
CA ILE A 34 12.09 -2.45 6.62
C ILE A 34 12.96 -1.68 5.62
N ILE A 35 14.10 -2.27 5.21
CA ILE A 35 15.00 -1.67 4.22
C ILE A 35 14.26 -1.50 2.87
N ALA A 36 13.49 -2.50 2.43
CA ALA A 36 12.71 -2.39 1.20
C ALA A 36 11.66 -1.27 1.27
N ILE A 37 11.01 -1.08 2.41
CA ILE A 37 10.06 0.03 2.63
C ILE A 37 10.78 1.37 2.52
N ILE A 38 11.92 1.54 3.21
CA ILE A 38 12.69 2.79 3.20
C ILE A 38 13.15 3.12 1.78
N LEU A 39 13.73 2.16 1.07
CA LEU A 39 14.14 2.34 -0.33
C LEU A 39 12.96 2.73 -1.21
N SER A 40 11.81 2.10 -1.02
CA SER A 40 10.60 2.41 -1.79
C SER A 40 10.08 3.82 -1.52
N LEU A 41 10.13 4.28 -0.27
CA LEU A 41 9.75 5.65 0.09
C LEU A 41 10.70 6.70 -0.52
N ILE A 42 11.98 6.38 -0.67
CA ILE A 42 12.97 7.26 -1.31
C ILE A 42 12.77 7.28 -2.82
N LEU A 43 12.57 6.11 -3.42
CA LEU A 43 12.52 5.95 -4.88
C LEU A 43 11.14 6.24 -5.50
N GLN A 44 10.07 6.31 -4.69
CA GLN A 44 8.71 6.52 -5.22
C GLN A 44 8.56 7.81 -6.03
N ASN A 45 9.19 8.91 -5.62
CA ASN A 45 9.07 10.20 -6.31
C ASN A 45 9.76 10.20 -7.70
N PRO A 46 11.05 9.81 -7.85
CA PRO A 46 11.68 9.74 -9.15
C PRO A 46 10.98 8.77 -10.10
N VAL A 47 10.52 7.62 -9.59
CA VAL A 47 9.78 6.63 -10.40
C VAL A 47 8.40 7.17 -10.79
N ALA A 48 7.66 7.83 -9.89
CA ALA A 48 6.38 8.45 -10.21
C ALA A 48 6.51 9.53 -11.28
N ASN A 49 7.57 10.36 -11.22
CA ASN A 49 7.83 11.38 -12.23
C ASN A 49 8.16 10.76 -13.59
N ALA A 50 8.90 9.65 -13.62
CA ALA A 50 9.15 8.92 -14.86
C ALA A 50 7.85 8.31 -15.43
N LEU A 51 7.00 7.73 -14.57
CA LEU A 51 5.72 7.18 -14.98
C LEU A 51 4.73 8.26 -15.46
N LYS A 52 4.76 9.48 -14.90
CA LYS A 52 3.91 10.60 -15.32
C LYS A 52 4.02 10.89 -16.81
N ASN A 53 5.23 10.83 -17.35
CA ASN A 53 5.52 11.10 -18.75
C ASN A 53 5.26 9.91 -19.68
N SER A 54 4.90 8.76 -19.13
CA SER A 54 4.58 7.54 -19.88
C SER A 54 3.10 7.49 -20.30
N ASN A 55 2.77 6.54 -21.18
CA ASN A 55 1.37 6.27 -21.55
C ASN A 55 0.51 5.90 -20.35
N ILE A 56 1.09 5.24 -19.35
CA ILE A 56 0.37 4.88 -18.10
C ILE A 56 -0.04 6.15 -17.34
N GLY A 57 0.87 7.10 -17.19
CA GLY A 57 0.60 8.37 -16.52
C GLY A 57 -0.47 9.20 -17.23
N ARG A 58 -0.42 9.27 -18.55
CA ARG A 58 -1.43 9.96 -19.38
C ARG A 58 -2.80 9.33 -19.22
N ASN A 59 -2.90 8.00 -19.37
CA ASN A 59 -4.17 7.28 -19.22
C ASN A 59 -4.78 7.48 -17.82
N ILE A 60 -3.96 7.49 -16.77
CA ILE A 60 -4.45 7.74 -15.41
C ILE A 60 -4.95 9.19 -15.30
N TYR A 61 -4.20 10.15 -15.85
CA TYR A 61 -4.61 11.55 -15.84
C TYR A 61 -5.95 11.76 -16.57
N ASP A 62 -6.10 11.22 -17.77
CA ASP A 62 -7.30 11.36 -18.58
C ASP A 62 -8.53 10.77 -17.86
N ASN A 63 -8.39 9.58 -17.26
CA ASN A 63 -9.45 8.96 -16.47
C ASN A 63 -9.82 9.78 -15.23
N VAL A 64 -8.81 10.32 -14.52
CA VAL A 64 -9.04 11.18 -13.34
C VAL A 64 -9.73 12.47 -13.76
N TYR A 65 -9.27 13.11 -14.83
CA TYR A 65 -9.85 14.35 -15.35
C TYR A 65 -11.30 14.16 -15.77
N GLN A 66 -11.61 13.07 -16.50
CA GLN A 66 -12.98 12.72 -16.86
C GLN A 66 -13.84 12.50 -15.61
N CYS A 67 -13.35 11.74 -14.64
CA CYS A 67 -14.08 11.50 -13.39
C CYS A 67 -14.40 12.81 -12.63
N ILE A 68 -13.48 13.77 -12.64
CA ILE A 68 -13.70 15.11 -12.06
C ILE A 68 -14.79 15.84 -12.84
N ASN A 69 -14.72 15.86 -14.17
CA ASN A 69 -15.73 16.47 -15.03
C ASN A 69 -17.12 15.91 -14.79
N ASP A 70 -17.25 14.59 -14.85
CA ASP A 70 -18.55 13.89 -14.66
C ASP A 70 -19.15 14.22 -13.28
N THR A 71 -18.29 14.29 -12.25
CA THR A 71 -18.72 14.64 -10.87
C THR A 71 -19.19 16.10 -10.78
N VAL A 72 -18.50 17.04 -11.44
CA VAL A 72 -18.88 18.45 -11.48
C VAL A 72 -20.20 18.63 -12.25
N GLU A 73 -20.38 17.94 -13.37
CA GLU A 73 -21.61 18.00 -14.17
C GLU A 73 -22.80 17.36 -13.43
N SER A 74 -22.61 16.22 -12.78
CA SER A 74 -23.65 15.55 -11.99
C SER A 74 -24.19 16.42 -10.88
N ARG A 75 -23.35 17.28 -10.29
CA ARG A 75 -23.76 18.25 -9.26
C ARG A 75 -24.57 19.42 -9.80
N LYS A 76 -24.23 19.90 -10.98
CA LYS A 76 -25.07 20.91 -11.67
C LYS A 76 -26.49 20.37 -11.87
N ASN A 77 -26.64 19.06 -11.96
CA ASN A 77 -27.89 18.35 -12.17
C ASN A 77 -28.54 17.81 -10.87
N GLY A 78 -28.01 18.14 -9.67
CA GLY A 78 -28.63 17.86 -8.37
C GLY A 78 -28.47 16.44 -7.82
N THR A 79 -27.57 15.63 -8.38
CA THR A 79 -27.26 14.30 -7.87
C THR A 79 -26.06 14.34 -6.93
N GLU A 80 -26.27 14.16 -5.63
CA GLU A 80 -25.18 14.05 -4.64
C GLU A 80 -24.57 12.65 -4.66
N ASP A 81 -23.27 12.57 -4.98
CA ASP A 81 -22.49 11.35 -4.84
C ASP A 81 -21.46 11.55 -3.71
N ASN A 82 -21.48 10.68 -2.67
CA ASN A 82 -20.64 10.75 -1.48
C ASN A 82 -19.27 10.07 -1.66
N THR A 83 -18.64 10.24 -2.83
CA THR A 83 -17.29 9.72 -3.10
C THR A 83 -16.20 10.64 -2.54
N MET A 84 -14.97 10.10 -2.38
CA MET A 84 -13.80 10.91 -2.02
C MET A 84 -13.58 12.06 -3.01
N TYR A 85 -13.80 11.83 -4.29
CA TYR A 85 -13.75 12.85 -5.35
C TYR A 85 -14.74 13.98 -5.10
N SER A 86 -15.95 13.68 -4.64
CA SER A 86 -16.96 14.71 -4.34
C SER A 86 -16.53 15.64 -3.21
N LYS A 87 -15.75 15.15 -2.24
CA LYS A 87 -15.23 15.97 -1.14
C LYS A 87 -14.08 16.89 -1.59
N ILE A 88 -13.22 16.41 -2.50
CA ILE A 88 -12.11 17.18 -3.07
C ILE A 88 -12.64 18.25 -4.03
N ILE A 89 -13.71 17.95 -4.75
CA ILE A 89 -14.32 18.80 -5.78
C ILE A 89 -15.22 19.91 -5.16
N ASN A 90 -15.49 19.88 -3.84
CA ASN A 90 -16.21 20.97 -3.17
C ASN A 90 -15.41 22.28 -3.29
N GLY A 91 -15.76 23.11 -4.28
CA GLY A 91 -15.09 24.38 -4.55
C GLY A 91 -14.44 24.50 -5.92
N ILE A 92 -14.44 23.44 -6.75
CA ILE A 92 -13.91 23.54 -8.11
C ILE A 92 -14.93 24.24 -9.01
N ILE A 93 -14.61 25.45 -9.45
CA ILE A 93 -15.47 26.29 -10.28
C ILE A 93 -14.85 26.50 -11.67
N SER A 94 -13.52 26.46 -11.81
CA SER A 94 -12.81 26.74 -13.06
C SER A 94 -12.14 25.51 -13.66
N ASP A 95 -11.90 25.51 -14.98
CA ASP A 95 -11.19 24.44 -15.66
C ASP A 95 -9.73 24.32 -15.20
N GLU A 96 -9.08 25.43 -14.86
CA GLU A 96 -7.74 25.44 -14.27
C GLU A 96 -7.68 24.71 -12.92
N GLN A 97 -8.71 24.86 -12.10
CA GLN A 97 -8.83 24.12 -10.84
C GLN A 97 -9.04 22.64 -11.07
N LYS A 98 -9.79 22.23 -12.11
CA LYS A 98 -9.97 20.82 -12.48
C LYS A 98 -8.64 20.19 -12.88
N GLU A 99 -7.85 20.86 -13.74
CA GLU A 99 -6.52 20.38 -14.16
C GLU A 99 -5.57 20.26 -12.97
N TYR A 100 -5.54 21.24 -12.09
CA TYR A 100 -4.71 21.22 -10.88
C TYR A 100 -5.04 20.01 -10.01
N GLN A 101 -6.31 19.77 -9.74
CA GLN A 101 -6.75 18.64 -8.93
C GLN A 101 -6.53 17.29 -9.64
N ALA A 102 -6.75 17.22 -10.95
CA ALA A 102 -6.46 16.02 -11.74
C ALA A 102 -4.96 15.67 -11.66
N ASN A 103 -4.07 16.66 -11.78
CA ASN A 103 -2.63 16.45 -11.62
C ASN A 103 -2.26 15.94 -10.23
N ASN A 104 -2.85 16.52 -9.17
CA ASN A 104 -2.56 16.12 -7.79
C ASN A 104 -3.01 14.69 -7.51
N ILE A 105 -4.23 14.33 -7.91
CA ILE A 105 -4.77 12.98 -7.75
C ILE A 105 -3.95 11.98 -8.57
N THR A 106 -3.63 12.32 -9.81
CA THR A 106 -2.79 11.47 -10.67
C THR A 106 -1.42 11.23 -10.03
N MET A 107 -0.76 12.27 -9.53
CA MET A 107 0.54 12.13 -8.86
C MET A 107 0.44 11.29 -7.58
N PHE A 108 -0.66 11.38 -6.84
CA PHE A 108 -0.90 10.51 -5.69
C PHE A 108 -0.98 9.04 -6.10
N ILE A 109 -1.77 8.73 -7.11
CA ILE A 109 -1.91 7.37 -7.67
C ILE A 109 -0.56 6.86 -8.18
N LEU A 110 0.17 7.68 -8.95
CA LEU A 110 1.47 7.32 -9.50
C LEU A 110 2.52 7.07 -8.42
N ARG A 111 2.55 7.86 -7.34
CA ARG A 111 3.44 7.61 -6.19
C ARG A 111 3.11 6.29 -5.50
N GLY A 112 1.83 5.98 -5.34
CA GLY A 112 1.40 4.71 -4.79
C GLY A 112 1.81 3.52 -5.64
N ILE A 113 1.59 3.59 -6.95
CA ILE A 113 2.03 2.55 -7.90
C ILE A 113 3.56 2.42 -7.88
N SER A 114 4.28 3.55 -7.90
CA SER A 114 5.74 3.58 -7.84
C SER A 114 6.27 2.96 -6.55
N PHE A 115 5.63 3.25 -5.41
CA PHE A 115 5.98 2.62 -4.13
C PHE A 115 5.84 1.10 -4.20
N ILE A 116 4.73 0.59 -4.75
CA ILE A 116 4.51 -0.86 -4.86
C ILE A 116 5.57 -1.49 -5.77
N ILE A 117 5.83 -0.92 -6.94
CA ILE A 117 6.82 -1.43 -7.90
C ILE A 117 8.22 -1.44 -7.25
N THR A 118 8.64 -0.32 -6.69
CA THR A 118 9.96 -0.19 -6.05
C THR A 118 10.10 -1.07 -4.82
N PHE A 119 9.02 -1.28 -4.06
CA PHE A 119 9.00 -2.22 -2.94
C PHE A 119 9.23 -3.66 -3.40
N ILE A 120 8.51 -4.11 -4.43
CA ILE A 120 8.66 -5.48 -4.96
C ILE A 120 10.09 -5.68 -5.47
N ILE A 121 10.61 -4.74 -6.26
CA ILE A 121 11.97 -4.83 -6.82
C ILE A 121 13.01 -4.85 -5.69
N SER A 122 12.94 -3.91 -4.75
CA SER A 122 13.86 -3.83 -3.61
C SER A 122 13.80 -5.08 -2.74
N PHE A 123 12.59 -5.57 -2.48
CA PHE A 123 12.40 -6.80 -1.69
C PHE A 123 13.02 -8.03 -2.36
N VAL A 124 12.84 -8.19 -3.68
CA VAL A 124 13.42 -9.30 -4.46
C VAL A 124 14.94 -9.21 -4.44
N ILE A 125 15.52 -8.03 -4.67
CA ILE A 125 16.99 -7.83 -4.63
C ILE A 125 17.53 -8.20 -3.25
N ILE A 126 16.94 -7.69 -2.17
CA ILE A 126 17.38 -7.98 -0.80
C ILE A 126 17.21 -9.47 -0.47
N PHE A 127 16.13 -10.10 -0.96
CA PHE A 127 15.90 -11.54 -0.76
C PHE A 127 16.97 -12.40 -1.44
N ILE A 128 17.40 -12.04 -2.66
CA ILE A 128 18.49 -12.70 -3.36
C ILE A 128 19.80 -12.51 -2.59
N LEU A 129 20.13 -11.27 -2.18
CA LEU A 129 21.31 -10.98 -1.36
C LEU A 129 21.32 -11.77 -0.05
N LYS A 130 20.16 -11.88 0.63
CA LYS A 130 20.01 -12.71 1.82
C LYS A 130 20.32 -14.18 1.56
N SER A 131 19.89 -14.72 0.42
CA SER A 131 20.15 -16.13 0.07
C SER A 131 21.65 -16.41 -0.05
N VAL A 132 22.40 -15.45 -0.56
CA VAL A 132 23.87 -15.52 -0.63
C VAL A 132 24.52 -15.41 0.76
N LEU A 133 23.98 -14.54 1.63
CA LEU A 133 24.51 -14.31 2.98
C LEU A 133 24.15 -15.42 3.98
N ASN A 134 23.04 -16.15 3.79
CA ASN A 134 22.66 -17.27 4.67
C ASN A 134 23.66 -18.44 4.68
N LEU A 135 24.60 -18.48 3.74
CA LEU A 135 25.73 -19.43 3.75
C LEU A 135 26.77 -19.14 4.87
N VAL A 136 26.62 -18.01 5.59
CA VAL A 136 27.67 -17.53 6.53
C VAL A 136 27.24 -17.54 8.01
N PHE A 137 25.93 -17.64 8.33
CA PHE A 137 25.44 -17.43 9.70
C PHE A 137 24.59 -18.57 10.28
N ASP A 138 25.24 -19.71 10.57
CA ASP A 138 24.72 -20.68 11.53
C ASP A 138 25.19 -20.32 12.95
N LEU A 139 24.46 -19.43 13.62
CA LEU A 139 24.73 -19.13 15.04
C LEU A 139 23.90 -20.07 15.93
N PRO A 140 24.58 -20.84 16.84
CA PRO A 140 23.89 -21.69 17.80
C PRO A 140 23.27 -20.81 18.90
N ILE A 141 21.97 -20.52 18.77
CA ILE A 141 21.20 -19.85 19.82
C ILE A 141 20.35 -20.87 20.58
N LEU A 142 20.15 -20.64 21.88
CA LEU A 142 19.30 -21.45 22.76
C LEU A 142 17.95 -21.76 22.08
N LYS A 143 17.70 -23.03 21.82
CA LYS A 143 16.58 -23.52 20.97
C LYS A 143 15.21 -22.93 21.35
N SER A 144 14.92 -22.77 22.64
CA SER A 144 13.61 -22.30 23.09
C SER A 144 13.39 -20.79 22.85
N ILE A 145 14.39 -19.97 23.16
CA ILE A 145 14.36 -18.50 22.95
C ILE A 145 14.26 -18.21 21.44
N ASN A 146 14.99 -18.98 20.64
CA ASN A 146 14.97 -18.84 19.19
C ASN A 146 13.58 -19.13 18.59
N LYS A 147 12.86 -20.12 19.11
CA LYS A 147 11.51 -20.47 18.62
C LYS A 147 10.45 -19.47 19.05
N ILE A 148 10.42 -19.07 20.33
CA ILE A 148 9.45 -18.10 20.85
C ILE A 148 9.66 -16.72 20.23
N GLY A 149 10.92 -16.28 20.15
CA GLY A 149 11.26 -15.04 19.48
C GLY A 149 10.93 -15.07 17.99
N GLY A 150 11.14 -16.21 17.33
CA GLY A 150 10.73 -16.43 15.94
C GLY A 150 9.22 -16.33 15.75
N LEU A 151 8.41 -16.87 16.67
CA LEU A 151 6.95 -16.74 16.65
C LEU A 151 6.54 -15.26 16.76
N ALA A 152 7.07 -14.53 17.74
CA ALA A 152 6.73 -13.12 17.96
C ALA A 152 7.10 -12.25 16.75
N LEU A 153 8.33 -12.37 16.25
CA LEU A 153 8.78 -11.64 15.07
C LEU A 153 8.08 -12.09 13.78
N GLY A 154 7.73 -13.37 13.65
CA GLY A 154 6.97 -13.89 12.52
C GLY A 154 5.58 -13.28 12.45
N THR A 155 4.92 -13.15 13.60
CA THR A 155 3.63 -12.46 13.72
C THR A 155 3.76 -10.99 13.32
N LEU A 156 4.72 -10.26 13.89
CA LEU A 156 4.95 -8.85 13.60
C LEU A 156 5.25 -8.62 12.12
N LYS A 157 6.14 -9.42 11.54
CA LYS A 157 6.46 -9.40 10.11
C LYS A 157 5.21 -9.55 9.25
N THR A 158 4.35 -10.52 9.59
CA THR A 158 3.13 -10.79 8.82
C THR A 158 2.15 -9.62 8.91
N ILE A 159 2.02 -9.00 10.08
CA ILE A 159 1.20 -7.79 10.25
C ILE A 159 1.71 -6.66 9.34
N VAL A 160 3.03 -6.43 9.28
CA VAL A 160 3.62 -5.42 8.39
C VAL A 160 3.31 -5.71 6.92
N ILE A 161 3.42 -6.97 6.50
CA ILE A 161 3.08 -7.38 5.12
C ILE A 161 1.59 -7.11 4.83
N ILE A 162 0.69 -7.41 5.77
CA ILE A 162 -0.73 -7.13 5.63
C ILE A 162 -0.97 -5.62 5.47
N TYR A 163 -0.28 -4.76 6.24
CA TYR A 163 -0.39 -3.31 6.08
C TYR A 163 0.05 -2.85 4.68
N ILE A 164 1.11 -3.44 4.12
CA ILE A 164 1.56 -3.14 2.75
C ILE A 164 0.50 -3.56 1.73
N ILE A 165 -0.07 -4.76 1.88
CA ILE A 165 -1.14 -5.26 0.99
C ILE A 165 -2.37 -4.36 1.07
N LEU A 166 -2.80 -3.97 2.28
CA LEU A 166 -3.93 -3.08 2.47
C LEU A 166 -3.67 -1.68 1.92
N ALA A 167 -2.42 -1.17 2.02
CA ALA A 167 -2.04 0.08 1.38
C ALA A 167 -2.14 -0.02 -0.15
N ALA A 168 -1.67 -1.12 -0.74
CA ALA A 168 -1.79 -1.36 -2.18
C ALA A 168 -3.26 -1.42 -2.61
N VAL A 169 -4.11 -2.13 -1.86
CA VAL A 169 -5.56 -2.20 -2.13
C VAL A 169 -6.21 -0.82 -2.04
N ALA A 170 -5.84 -0.01 -1.03
CA ALA A 170 -6.37 1.33 -0.88
C ALA A 170 -6.02 2.23 -2.08
N LEU A 171 -4.76 2.20 -2.52
CA LEU A 171 -4.31 2.97 -3.67
C LEU A 171 -5.00 2.55 -4.98
N LEU A 172 -5.15 1.23 -5.18
CA LEU A 172 -5.87 0.69 -6.35
C LEU A 172 -7.37 1.00 -6.32
N SER A 173 -7.97 1.13 -5.13
CA SER A 173 -9.39 1.48 -4.96
C SER A 173 -9.69 2.94 -5.33
N GLU A 174 -8.68 3.80 -5.35
CA GLU A 174 -8.81 5.20 -5.76
C GLU A 174 -8.73 5.37 -7.29
N LEU A 175 -8.43 4.31 -8.06
CA LEU A 175 -8.48 4.38 -9.52
C LEU A 175 -9.91 4.50 -10.01
N PRO A 176 -10.23 5.45 -10.92
CA PRO A 176 -11.60 5.68 -11.42
C PRO A 176 -12.22 4.44 -12.07
N SER A 177 -11.38 3.58 -12.67
CA SER A 177 -11.80 2.33 -13.33
C SER A 177 -12.02 1.17 -12.35
N SER A 178 -11.56 1.27 -11.11
CA SER A 178 -11.74 0.22 -10.11
C SER A 178 -13.14 0.33 -9.50
N LYS A 179 -14.06 -0.52 -9.98
CA LYS A 179 -15.37 -0.63 -9.33
C LYS A 179 -15.16 -0.94 -7.84
N MET A 180 -15.64 -0.06 -7.00
CA MET A 180 -15.57 0.06 -5.52
C MET A 180 -15.97 -1.21 -4.72
N GLN A 181 -16.02 -2.41 -5.36
CA GLN A 181 -16.46 -3.65 -4.72
C GLN A 181 -15.54 -4.12 -3.60
N ILE A 182 -14.21 -3.89 -3.72
CA ILE A 182 -13.25 -4.35 -2.71
C ILE A 182 -13.35 -3.48 -1.46
N LYS A 183 -13.46 -2.16 -1.60
CA LYS A 183 -13.63 -1.23 -0.48
C LYS A 183 -14.89 -1.54 0.32
N ASN A 184 -16.02 -1.72 -0.36
CA ASN A 184 -17.30 -2.08 0.28
C ASN A 184 -17.21 -3.41 1.03
N LYS A 185 -16.49 -4.41 0.50
CA LYS A 185 -16.25 -5.67 1.21
C LYS A 185 -15.36 -5.51 2.45
N ILE A 186 -14.35 -4.63 2.40
CA ILE A 186 -13.49 -4.34 3.55
C ILE A 186 -14.28 -3.58 4.63
N GLU A 187 -15.14 -2.65 4.27
CA GLU A 187 -15.97 -1.89 5.22
C GLU A 187 -16.96 -2.75 6.01
N GLN A 188 -17.32 -3.92 5.50
CA GLN A 188 -18.15 -4.92 6.19
C GLN A 188 -17.36 -5.80 7.18
N THR A 189 -16.06 -5.56 7.34
CA THR A 189 -15.17 -6.29 8.26
C THR A 189 -14.87 -5.48 9.51
N ASN A 190 -14.46 -6.14 10.60
CA ASN A 190 -14.14 -5.44 11.85
C ASN A 190 -12.64 -5.14 11.97
N ILE A 191 -11.81 -6.16 11.82
CA ILE A 191 -10.36 -6.07 12.01
C ILE A 191 -9.71 -5.44 10.78
N THR A 192 -10.02 -5.96 9.60
CA THR A 192 -9.46 -5.49 8.33
C THR A 192 -9.82 -4.03 8.08
N LYS A 193 -11.05 -3.61 8.37
CA LYS A 193 -11.49 -2.21 8.28
C LYS A 193 -10.65 -1.28 9.15
N ARG A 194 -10.38 -1.66 10.41
CA ARG A 194 -9.54 -0.85 11.31
C ARG A 194 -8.12 -0.71 10.78
N MET A 195 -7.53 -1.80 10.29
CA MET A 195 -6.19 -1.79 9.70
C MET A 195 -6.14 -0.97 8.40
N TYR A 196 -7.16 -1.06 7.58
CA TYR A 196 -7.29 -0.30 6.33
C TYR A 196 -7.38 1.21 6.60
N ASN A 197 -8.32 1.64 7.47
CA ASN A 197 -8.56 3.05 7.75
C ASN A 197 -7.42 3.73 8.53
N ASN A 198 -6.66 2.97 9.33
CA ASN A 198 -5.52 3.46 10.09
C ASN A 198 -4.17 3.11 9.46
N ASN A 199 -4.14 2.89 8.14
CA ASN A 199 -2.92 2.48 7.46
C ASN A 199 -1.85 3.58 7.49
N VAL A 200 -0.78 3.34 8.27
CA VAL A 200 0.32 4.29 8.48
C VAL A 200 1.07 4.56 7.18
N LEU A 201 1.23 3.54 6.30
CA LEU A 201 1.92 3.70 5.02
C LEU A 201 1.19 4.68 4.11
N LEU A 202 -0.15 4.60 4.06
CA LEU A 202 -0.97 5.56 3.31
C LEU A 202 -0.81 6.98 3.84
N LYS A 203 -0.75 7.15 5.17
CA LYS A 203 -0.51 8.46 5.79
C LYS A 203 0.85 9.03 5.40
N ILE A 204 1.90 8.20 5.33
CA ILE A 204 3.25 8.62 4.93
C ILE A 204 3.28 8.96 3.43
N ILE A 205 2.69 8.14 2.59
CA ILE A 205 2.61 8.37 1.13
C ILE A 205 1.84 9.68 0.85
N ASN A 206 0.75 9.92 1.58
CA ASN A 206 -0.12 11.09 1.41
C ASN A 206 0.44 12.38 2.05
N ARG A 207 1.37 12.28 3.01
CA ARG A 207 1.94 13.46 3.72
C ARG A 207 2.66 14.44 2.80
N ASN A 208 3.07 14.01 1.62
CA ASN A 208 3.72 14.84 0.61
C ASN A 208 2.76 15.52 -0.36
N ILE A 209 1.45 15.33 -0.18
CA ILE A 209 0.42 16.04 -0.92
C ILE A 209 -0.08 17.16 -0.01
N LYS A 210 0.50 18.35 -0.17
CA LYS A 210 -0.14 19.55 0.34
C LYS A 210 -1.36 19.82 -0.54
N VAL A 211 -2.56 19.50 -0.01
CA VAL A 211 -3.83 20.02 -0.51
C VAL A 211 -3.91 21.49 -0.13
#